data_84dce852d0b11a1486f430b32b4a5b51
#
_entry.id   84dce852d0b11a1486f430b32b4a5b51
#
_cell.length_a   1.000
_cell.length_b   1.000
_cell.length_c   1.000
_cell.angle_alpha   90.00
_cell.angle_beta   90.00
_cell.angle_gamma   90.00
#
_symmetry.space_group_name_H-M   'P 1'
#
loop_
_entity.id
_entity.type
_entity.pdbx_description
1 polymer ?
#
loop_
_entity_poly.entity_id
_entity_poly.type
_entity_poly.pdbx_seq_one_letter_code
_entity_poly.pdbx_strand_id
1 'polypeptide(L)'
;MVKRKIGFHFHIERIFLMLGNHTIDEVDLRILNYLLKDATQSHKAIGQLVHLTGQAVGARVRKLQDLGVIEGYTLRWNPDKIGQAVHAFVTVFMKSNTAHHLFQTFVQQNDKIAETHRVSGEGCYWMRVRVGTPVELNVFLDELLKYGNYKVSLSIGQVK
;
A
#
# COMPACT_ATOMS: atom_id res chain seq x y z
N MET A 1 -21.21 5.91 22.96
CA MET A 1 -19.97 5.31 22.39
C MET A 1 -20.40 4.32 21.31
N VAL A 2 -20.60 4.79 20.08
CA VAL A 2 -21.12 3.98 18.97
C VAL A 2 -19.93 3.43 18.18
N LYS A 3 -19.69 2.13 18.29
CA LYS A 3 -18.72 1.41 17.45
C LYS A 3 -19.23 1.41 16.00
N ARG A 4 -18.68 2.26 15.14
CA ARG A 4 -18.87 2.16 13.69
C ARG A 4 -18.27 0.83 13.22
N LYS A 5 -19.11 -0.15 12.94
CA LYS A 5 -18.77 -1.32 12.14
C LYS A 5 -18.47 -0.81 10.73
N ILE A 6 -17.20 -0.75 10.39
CA ILE A 6 -16.71 -0.36 9.06
C ILE A 6 -17.24 -1.38 8.05
N GLY A 7 -17.84 -0.90 6.96
CA GLY A 7 -18.54 -1.64 5.93
C GLY A 7 -17.69 -2.60 5.07
N PHE A 8 -16.86 -3.42 5.69
CA PHE A 8 -16.07 -4.47 5.03
C PHE A 8 -16.93 -5.67 4.62
N HIS A 9 -18.08 -5.88 5.28
CA HIS A 9 -18.97 -7.01 4.99
C HIS A 9 -19.64 -6.90 3.61
N PHE A 10 -19.99 -5.70 3.17
CA PHE A 10 -20.62 -5.46 1.85
C PHE A 10 -19.65 -5.62 0.67
N HIS A 11 -18.34 -5.52 0.90
CA HIS A 11 -17.33 -5.66 -0.16
C HIS A 11 -17.01 -7.14 -0.45
N ILE A 12 -17.12 -8.01 0.54
CA ILE A 12 -16.80 -9.44 0.40
C ILE A 12 -17.80 -10.13 -0.53
N GLU A 13 -19.10 -9.85 -0.42
CA GLU A 13 -20.12 -10.45 -1.30
C GLU A 13 -19.96 -10.02 -2.77
N ARG A 14 -19.53 -8.79 -3.04
CA ARG A 14 -19.27 -8.31 -4.41
C ARG A 14 -18.01 -8.91 -5.04
N ILE A 15 -16.99 -9.18 -4.25
CA ILE A 15 -15.75 -9.84 -4.72
C ILE A 15 -16.03 -11.30 -5.09
N PHE A 16 -16.88 -12.00 -4.33
CA PHE A 16 -17.28 -13.37 -4.62
C PHE A 16 -18.04 -13.52 -5.96
N LEU A 17 -18.82 -12.51 -6.33
CA LEU A 17 -19.54 -12.47 -7.62
C LEU A 17 -18.63 -12.13 -8.83
N MET A 18 -17.48 -11.50 -8.61
CA MET A 18 -16.55 -11.12 -9.70
C MET A 18 -15.44 -12.16 -9.95
N LEU A 19 -15.09 -12.98 -8.95
CA LEU A 19 -14.08 -14.03 -9.08
C LEU A 19 -14.72 -15.37 -9.49
N GLY A 20 -15.31 -15.45 -10.65
CA GLY A 20 -15.99 -16.63 -11.21
C GLY A 20 -15.18 -17.92 -11.34
N ASN A 21 -14.26 -18.18 -10.40
CA ASN A 21 -13.55 -19.45 -10.25
C ASN A 21 -13.29 -19.76 -8.77
N HIS A 22 -13.70 -20.95 -8.34
CA HIS A 22 -13.72 -21.53 -6.99
C HIS A 22 -12.35 -21.63 -6.25
N THR A 23 -11.42 -20.74 -6.47
CA THR A 23 -10.07 -20.82 -5.89
C THR A 23 -10.00 -20.26 -4.47
N ILE A 24 -10.75 -19.18 -4.18
CA ILE A 24 -10.77 -18.49 -2.86
C ILE A 24 -12.17 -18.66 -2.26
N ASP A 25 -12.24 -19.19 -1.05
CA ASP A 25 -13.49 -19.39 -0.34
C ASP A 25 -13.70 -18.36 0.81
N GLU A 26 -14.87 -18.39 1.44
CA GLU A 26 -15.22 -17.48 2.54
C GLU A 26 -14.25 -17.60 3.73
N VAL A 27 -13.76 -18.82 4.00
CA VAL A 27 -12.80 -19.04 5.08
C VAL A 27 -11.45 -18.41 4.77
N ASP A 28 -11.00 -18.47 3.51
CA ASP A 28 -9.78 -17.77 3.06
C ASP A 28 -9.91 -16.26 3.28
N LEU A 29 -11.06 -15.67 2.94
CA LEU A 29 -11.30 -14.24 3.15
C LEU A 29 -11.38 -13.86 4.65
N ARG A 30 -11.93 -14.73 5.48
CA ARG A 30 -11.92 -14.52 6.94
C ARG A 30 -10.50 -14.56 7.50
N ILE A 31 -9.68 -15.52 7.08
CA ILE A 31 -8.26 -15.61 7.46
C ILE A 31 -7.53 -14.35 7.03
N LEU A 32 -7.68 -13.90 5.76
CA LEU A 32 -7.09 -12.67 5.25
C LEU A 32 -7.49 -11.46 6.09
N ASN A 33 -8.77 -11.36 6.48
CA ASN A 33 -9.25 -10.25 7.31
C ASN A 33 -8.61 -10.22 8.72
N TYR A 34 -8.33 -11.38 9.33
CA TYR A 34 -7.59 -11.43 10.58
C TYR A 34 -6.13 -10.98 10.40
N LEU A 35 -5.47 -11.43 9.34
CA LEU A 35 -4.09 -11.03 9.02
C LEU A 35 -3.98 -9.53 8.69
N LEU A 36 -4.98 -8.95 8.01
CA LEU A 36 -5.04 -7.49 7.73
C LEU A 36 -5.19 -6.65 9.00
N LYS A 37 -5.80 -7.20 10.06
CA LYS A 37 -5.92 -6.54 11.35
C LYS A 37 -4.64 -6.63 12.17
N ASP A 38 -4.03 -7.81 12.15
CA ASP A 38 -2.80 -8.13 12.87
C ASP A 38 -2.09 -9.32 12.21
N ALA A 39 -1.09 -9.02 11.40
CA ALA A 39 -0.29 -10.02 10.69
C ALA A 39 0.65 -10.83 11.60
N THR A 40 0.76 -10.46 12.89
CA THR A 40 1.60 -11.18 13.87
C THR A 40 0.87 -12.32 14.56
N GLN A 41 -0.45 -12.45 14.35
CA GLN A 41 -1.24 -13.53 14.93
C GLN A 41 -0.74 -14.90 14.46
N SER A 42 -0.61 -15.84 15.41
CA SER A 42 -0.26 -17.22 15.08
C SER A 42 -1.39 -17.91 14.30
N HIS A 43 -1.04 -18.79 13.37
CA HIS A 43 -2.02 -19.61 12.65
C HIS A 43 -2.93 -20.40 13.59
N LYS A 44 -2.41 -20.79 14.78
CA LYS A 44 -3.21 -21.47 15.82
C LYS A 44 -4.29 -20.54 16.37
N ALA A 45 -3.95 -19.27 16.65
CA ALA A 45 -4.91 -18.29 17.17
C ALA A 45 -5.99 -17.98 16.12
N ILE A 46 -5.59 -17.78 14.86
CA ILE A 46 -6.55 -17.58 13.76
C ILE A 46 -7.43 -18.82 13.59
N GLY A 47 -6.86 -20.03 13.70
CA GLY A 47 -7.59 -21.29 13.59
C GLY A 47 -8.74 -21.41 14.58
N GLN A 48 -8.54 -20.97 15.82
CA GLN A 48 -9.61 -20.93 16.84
C GLN A 48 -10.79 -20.04 16.41
N LEU A 49 -10.51 -18.93 15.69
CA LEU A 49 -11.51 -17.96 15.25
C LEU A 49 -12.29 -18.41 14.00
N VAL A 50 -11.69 -19.28 13.19
CA VAL A 50 -12.30 -19.79 11.95
C VAL A 50 -12.66 -21.27 12.02
N HIS A 51 -12.54 -21.91 13.20
CA HIS A 51 -12.82 -23.32 13.48
C HIS A 51 -11.97 -24.29 12.64
N LEU A 52 -10.67 -23.99 12.52
CA LEU A 52 -9.67 -24.80 11.83
C LEU A 52 -8.45 -25.06 12.71
N THR A 53 -7.66 -26.07 12.33
CA THR A 53 -6.33 -26.26 12.92
C THR A 53 -5.35 -25.19 12.43
N GLY A 54 -4.31 -24.88 13.21
CA GLY A 54 -3.26 -23.94 12.78
C GLY A 54 -2.55 -24.40 11.49
N GLN A 55 -2.43 -25.72 11.29
CA GLN A 55 -1.86 -26.30 10.06
C GLN A 55 -2.76 -26.02 8.85
N ALA A 56 -4.07 -26.17 8.99
CA ALA A 56 -5.03 -25.88 7.93
C ALA A 56 -5.04 -24.37 7.57
N VAL A 57 -4.95 -23.49 8.59
CA VAL A 57 -4.78 -22.04 8.36
C VAL A 57 -3.49 -21.75 7.60
N GLY A 58 -2.36 -22.35 8.02
CA GLY A 58 -1.07 -22.17 7.33
C GLY A 58 -1.10 -22.63 5.86
N ALA A 59 -1.81 -23.71 5.54
CA ALA A 59 -2.00 -24.16 4.16
C ALA A 59 -2.80 -23.14 3.34
N ARG A 60 -3.86 -22.54 3.92
CA ARG A 60 -4.67 -21.51 3.26
C ARG A 60 -3.91 -20.20 3.09
N VAL A 61 -3.09 -19.81 4.05
CA VAL A 61 -2.21 -18.61 3.92
C VAL A 61 -1.23 -18.81 2.78
N ARG A 62 -0.56 -19.97 2.67
CA ARG A 62 0.31 -20.29 1.52
C ARG A 62 -0.46 -20.23 0.20
N LYS A 63 -1.66 -20.81 0.13
CA LYS A 63 -2.52 -20.69 -1.06
C LYS A 63 -2.80 -19.24 -1.45
N LEU A 64 -3.09 -18.35 -0.48
CA LEU A 64 -3.31 -16.93 -0.75
C LEU A 64 -2.04 -16.22 -1.24
N GLN A 65 -0.87 -16.64 -0.77
CA GLN A 65 0.43 -16.16 -1.26
C GLN A 65 0.70 -16.67 -2.68
N ASP A 66 0.51 -17.94 -2.94
CA ASP A 66 0.71 -18.56 -4.28
C ASP A 66 -0.21 -17.93 -5.34
N LEU A 67 -1.41 -17.51 -4.94
CA LEU A 67 -2.37 -16.80 -5.79
C LEU A 67 -2.07 -15.29 -5.92
N GLY A 68 -1.04 -14.78 -5.25
CA GLY A 68 -0.71 -13.34 -5.26
C GLY A 68 -1.72 -12.45 -4.52
N VAL A 69 -2.63 -13.03 -3.72
CA VAL A 69 -3.57 -12.26 -2.88
C VAL A 69 -2.83 -11.63 -1.69
N ILE A 70 -1.87 -12.36 -1.14
CA ILE A 70 -0.92 -11.87 -0.15
C ILE A 70 0.41 -11.69 -0.88
N GLU A 71 0.76 -10.47 -1.21
CA GLU A 71 2.01 -10.12 -1.90
C GLU A 71 3.20 -10.10 -0.92
N GLY A 72 2.93 -9.87 0.36
CA GLY A 72 3.96 -9.79 1.39
C GLY A 72 3.43 -9.22 2.71
N TYR A 73 4.35 -9.08 3.66
CA TYR A 73 4.08 -8.48 4.97
C TYR A 73 4.90 -7.21 5.10
N THR A 74 4.30 -6.16 5.67
CA THR A 74 4.98 -4.89 5.91
C THR A 74 4.75 -4.40 7.33
N LEU A 75 5.58 -3.47 7.77
CA LEU A 75 5.44 -2.84 9.09
C LEU A 75 4.71 -1.51 8.96
N ARG A 76 3.75 -1.28 9.86
CA ARG A 76 3.27 0.06 10.15
C ARG A 76 4.22 0.70 11.15
N TRP A 77 4.92 1.74 10.72
CA TRP A 77 5.94 2.42 11.53
C TRP A 77 5.78 3.93 11.49
N ASN A 78 6.41 4.63 12.41
CA ASN A 78 6.36 6.09 12.49
C ASN A 78 7.64 6.69 11.89
N PRO A 79 7.60 7.26 10.67
CA PRO A 79 8.76 7.85 10.02
C PRO A 79 9.33 9.06 10.75
N ASP A 80 8.50 9.83 11.46
CA ASP A 80 8.96 11.00 12.21
C ASP A 80 9.94 10.61 13.32
N LYS A 81 9.77 9.41 13.92
CA LYS A 81 10.62 8.90 15.00
C LYS A 81 12.01 8.49 14.53
N ILE A 82 12.23 8.34 13.24
CA ILE A 82 13.53 8.03 12.63
C ILE A 82 14.03 9.16 11.72
N GLY A 83 13.53 10.38 11.93
CA GLY A 83 14.03 11.58 11.28
C GLY A 83 13.45 11.88 9.90
N GLN A 84 12.39 11.16 9.45
CA GLN A 84 11.68 11.44 8.20
C GLN A 84 10.40 12.25 8.46
N ALA A 85 10.57 13.46 8.99
CA ALA A 85 9.45 14.27 9.49
C ALA A 85 8.72 15.08 8.39
N VAL A 86 9.30 15.21 7.20
CA VAL A 86 8.70 15.95 6.09
C VAL A 86 8.03 14.98 5.13
N HIS A 87 6.71 15.05 5.05
CA HIS A 87 5.91 14.22 4.15
C HIS A 87 5.29 15.09 3.05
N ALA A 88 5.49 14.73 1.79
CA ALA A 88 4.95 15.43 0.65
C ALA A 88 4.20 14.49 -0.30
N PHE A 89 3.12 15.02 -0.87
CA PHE A 89 2.41 14.42 -2.00
C PHE A 89 2.78 15.19 -3.25
N VAL A 90 3.31 14.49 -4.25
CA VAL A 90 3.82 15.11 -5.47
C VAL A 90 3.10 14.54 -6.68
N THR A 91 2.47 15.42 -7.46
CA THR A 91 1.91 15.09 -8.76
C THR A 91 2.93 15.47 -9.83
N VAL A 92 3.28 14.55 -10.72
CA VAL A 92 4.28 14.75 -11.78
C VAL A 92 3.61 14.84 -13.14
N PHE A 93 4.00 15.85 -13.92
CA PHE A 93 3.58 16.11 -15.29
C PHE A 93 4.76 15.84 -16.20
N MET A 94 4.77 14.72 -16.91
CA MET A 94 5.91 14.31 -17.75
C MET A 94 6.13 15.26 -18.93
N LYS A 95 7.40 15.54 -19.27
CA LYS A 95 7.75 16.40 -20.41
C LYS A 95 7.51 15.71 -21.76
N SER A 96 7.63 14.37 -21.81
CA SER A 96 7.47 13.61 -23.05
C SER A 96 7.11 12.15 -22.76
N ASN A 97 6.60 11.44 -23.76
CA ASN A 97 6.29 10.01 -23.64
C ASN A 97 7.55 9.13 -23.44
N THR A 98 8.70 9.57 -23.90
CA THR A 98 9.97 8.81 -23.75
C THR A 98 10.56 8.91 -22.35
N ALA A 99 10.20 9.91 -21.56
CA ALA A 99 10.71 10.09 -20.19
C ALA A 99 10.13 9.11 -19.17
N HIS A 100 9.04 8.39 -19.48
CA HIS A 100 8.38 7.51 -18.51
C HIS A 100 9.29 6.38 -18.01
N HIS A 101 10.05 5.72 -18.87
CA HIS A 101 10.94 4.63 -18.48
C HIS A 101 12.06 5.11 -17.54
N LEU A 102 12.71 6.23 -17.90
CA LEU A 102 13.76 6.82 -17.07
C LEU A 102 13.22 7.26 -15.70
N PHE A 103 12.03 7.84 -15.69
CA PHE A 103 11.36 8.21 -14.46
C PHE A 103 11.02 6.99 -13.59
N GLN A 104 10.51 5.90 -14.17
CA GLN A 104 10.23 4.66 -13.42
C GLN A 104 11.50 4.07 -12.80
N THR A 105 12.63 4.10 -13.51
CA THR A 105 13.93 3.68 -12.96
C THR A 105 14.35 4.57 -11.78
N PHE A 106 14.22 5.89 -11.94
CA PHE A 106 14.48 6.85 -10.86
C PHE A 106 13.64 6.57 -9.61
N VAL A 107 12.34 6.31 -9.80
CA VAL A 107 11.41 5.98 -8.70
C VAL A 107 11.84 4.71 -7.97
N GLN A 108 12.20 3.65 -8.70
CA GLN A 108 12.61 2.36 -8.11
C GLN A 108 13.92 2.44 -7.32
N GLN A 109 14.79 3.38 -7.65
CA GLN A 109 16.10 3.55 -7.02
C GLN A 109 16.12 4.62 -5.91
N ASN A 110 15.01 5.30 -5.67
CA ASN A 110 14.96 6.43 -4.74
C ASN A 110 14.21 6.07 -3.46
N ASP A 111 14.94 5.91 -2.38
CA ASP A 111 14.44 5.53 -1.04
C ASP A 111 13.59 6.61 -0.35
N LYS A 112 13.63 7.86 -0.83
CA LYS A 112 12.77 8.94 -0.36
C LYS A 112 11.32 8.78 -0.83
N ILE A 113 11.10 7.96 -1.88
CA ILE A 113 9.77 7.69 -2.44
C ILE A 113 9.17 6.49 -1.75
N ALA A 114 8.16 6.73 -0.92
CA ALA A 114 7.47 5.68 -0.18
C ALA A 114 6.40 4.94 -1.03
N GLU A 115 5.88 5.60 -2.06
CA GLU A 115 4.77 5.07 -2.88
C GLU A 115 4.66 5.89 -4.17
N THR A 116 4.36 5.22 -5.29
CA THR A 116 4.11 5.89 -6.58
C THR A 116 3.02 5.17 -7.36
N HIS A 117 2.08 5.95 -7.87
CA HIS A 117 1.02 5.47 -8.75
C HIS A 117 1.06 6.19 -10.10
N ARG A 118 0.86 5.44 -11.18
CA ARG A 118 0.49 6.04 -12.46
C ARG A 118 -0.99 6.41 -12.38
N VAL A 119 -1.31 7.66 -12.68
CA VAL A 119 -2.67 8.19 -12.54
C VAL A 119 -3.20 8.66 -13.89
N SER A 120 -4.54 8.65 -14.01
CA SER A 120 -5.27 9.31 -15.09
C SER A 120 -5.91 10.59 -14.53
N GLY A 121 -5.99 11.64 -15.35
CA GLY A 121 -6.54 12.93 -14.94
C GLY A 121 -5.46 14.00 -14.76
N GLU A 122 -5.38 14.63 -13.61
CA GLU A 122 -4.36 15.65 -13.35
C GLU A 122 -2.98 15.02 -13.12
N GLY A 123 -2.06 15.17 -14.08
CA GLY A 123 -0.71 14.62 -14.04
C GLY A 123 -0.59 13.19 -14.58
N CYS A 124 0.64 12.68 -14.58
CA CYS A 124 0.97 11.34 -15.06
C CYS A 124 1.28 10.38 -13.91
N TYR A 125 1.85 10.89 -12.84
CA TYR A 125 2.17 10.12 -11.62
C TYR A 125 1.81 10.92 -10.38
N TRP A 126 1.38 10.19 -9.37
CA TRP A 126 1.25 10.67 -8.01
C TRP A 126 2.19 9.88 -7.12
N MET A 127 2.93 10.57 -6.24
CA MET A 127 3.85 9.90 -5.34
C MET A 127 3.79 10.48 -3.93
N ARG A 128 4.15 9.65 -2.97
CA ARG A 128 4.35 10.03 -1.58
C ARG A 128 5.84 10.01 -1.27
N VAL A 129 6.36 11.17 -0.90
CA VAL A 129 7.78 11.40 -0.60
C VAL A 129 7.95 11.65 0.89
N ARG A 130 9.01 11.09 1.47
CA ARG A 130 9.40 11.31 2.86
C ARG A 130 10.86 11.68 2.92
N VAL A 131 11.16 12.74 3.64
CA VAL A 131 12.52 13.25 3.86
C VAL A 131 12.66 13.81 5.28
N GLY A 132 13.89 14.03 5.72
CA GLY A 132 14.17 14.58 7.04
C GLY A 132 13.88 16.06 7.15
N THR A 133 14.18 16.82 6.11
CA THR A 133 14.15 18.29 6.14
C THR A 133 13.52 18.88 4.88
N PRO A 134 13.01 20.14 4.95
CA PRO A 134 12.57 20.87 3.76
C PRO A 134 13.67 21.07 2.72
N VAL A 135 14.94 21.17 3.14
CA VAL A 135 16.09 21.30 2.23
C VAL A 135 16.25 20.02 1.41
N GLU A 136 16.16 18.85 2.04
CA GLU A 136 16.19 17.57 1.33
C GLU A 136 15.02 17.41 0.35
N LEU A 137 13.83 17.91 0.72
CA LEU A 137 12.70 17.94 -0.21
C LEU A 137 13.01 18.78 -1.43
N ASN A 138 13.59 19.96 -1.23
CA ASN A 138 13.94 20.85 -2.33
C ASN A 138 14.95 20.21 -3.30
N VAL A 139 16.00 19.58 -2.78
CA VAL A 139 16.97 18.81 -3.58
C VAL A 139 16.27 17.70 -4.38
N PHE A 140 15.36 16.97 -3.77
CA PHE A 140 14.57 15.94 -4.45
C PHE A 140 13.71 16.52 -5.57
N LEU A 141 13.05 17.66 -5.33
CA LEU A 141 12.19 18.33 -6.31
C LEU A 141 13.00 18.88 -7.50
N ASP A 142 14.23 19.37 -7.26
CA ASP A 142 15.15 19.80 -8.32
C ASP A 142 15.58 18.62 -9.21
N GLU A 143 15.83 17.45 -8.62
CA GLU A 143 16.09 16.22 -9.39
C GLU A 143 14.89 15.80 -10.23
N LEU A 144 13.69 15.96 -9.71
CA LEU A 144 12.45 15.59 -10.39
C LEU A 144 12.21 16.43 -11.65
N LEU A 145 12.67 17.68 -11.69
CA LEU A 145 12.57 18.58 -12.85
C LEU A 145 13.26 18.05 -14.12
N LYS A 146 14.18 17.09 -13.98
CA LYS A 146 14.80 16.40 -15.13
C LYS A 146 13.77 15.62 -15.95
N TYR A 147 12.73 15.10 -15.29
CA TYR A 147 11.72 14.23 -15.89
C TYR A 147 10.44 14.98 -16.26
N GLY A 148 10.03 15.95 -15.45
CA GLY A 148 8.77 16.65 -15.65
C GLY A 148 8.61 17.85 -14.73
N ASN A 149 7.49 18.53 -14.91
CA ASN A 149 7.01 19.51 -13.94
C ASN A 149 6.29 18.79 -12.81
N TYR A 150 6.11 19.47 -11.69
CA TYR A 150 5.42 18.90 -10.56
C TYR A 150 4.50 19.90 -9.84
N LYS A 151 3.58 19.36 -9.08
CA LYS A 151 2.80 20.07 -8.07
C LYS A 151 3.03 19.35 -6.74
N VAL A 152 3.37 20.08 -5.68
CA VAL A 152 3.66 19.53 -4.37
C VAL A 152 2.65 20.02 -3.34
N SER A 153 2.22 19.11 -2.46
CA SER A 153 1.42 19.40 -1.26
C SER A 153 2.10 18.80 -0.06
N LEU A 154 2.38 19.59 0.96
CA LEU A 154 2.91 19.07 2.22
C LEU A 154 1.80 18.46 3.05
N SER A 155 2.06 17.31 3.64
CA SER A 155 1.18 16.75 4.65
C SER A 155 1.30 17.55 5.95
N ILE A 156 0.19 17.98 6.50
CA ILE A 156 0.12 18.63 7.82
C ILE A 156 -0.24 17.63 8.93
N GLY A 157 -0.49 16.39 8.59
CA GLY A 157 -0.79 15.29 9.52
C GLY A 157 -1.53 14.15 8.85
N GLN A 158 -1.35 12.95 9.38
CA GLN A 158 -2.10 11.76 8.96
C GLN A 158 -3.37 11.65 9.81
N VAL A 159 -4.53 11.49 9.16
CA VAL A 159 -5.85 11.43 9.84
C VAL A 159 -6.26 9.99 10.14
N LYS A 160 -5.72 8.99 9.39
CA LYS A 160 -6.07 7.56 9.55
C LYS A 160 -4.87 6.69 9.23
#